data_433d333b66a625c38a443d4a6d7d2590
#
_entry.id   433d333b66a625c38a443d4a6d7d2590
#
_cell.length_a   1.000
_cell.length_b   1.000
_cell.length_c   1.000
_cell.angle_alpha   90.00
_cell.angle_beta   90.00
_cell.angle_gamma   90.00
#
_symmetry.space_group_name_H-M   'P 1'
#
loop_
_entity.id
_entity.type
_entity.pdbx_description
1 polymer ?
#
loop_
_entity_poly.entity_id
_entity_poly.type
_entity_poly.pdbx_seq_one_letter_code
_entity_poly.pdbx_strand_id
1 'polypeptide(L)'
;GIQSWYEKVKKVADDAGIDATNPKNFYREYYAMIGVNMQGGGTAGGIGLDEEFLESALLLAAVPYGFFGIESNAEGILSVAPSLPSQLDWWKMENLRFRGVNYDLSVGENFVQLSYVRGKTTGLQIQVTLSKSSNQKVYIDGIETSDYTEKDGQVTVTVPFKGCKVEVR
;
A
#
# COMPACT_ATOMS: atom_id res chain seq x y z
N GLY A 1 13.86 -1.89 -4.00
CA GLY A 1 12.51 -2.33 -3.80
C GLY A 1 11.79 -2.72 -5.08
N ILE A 2 10.48 -2.75 -5.03
CA ILE A 2 9.60 -3.14 -6.16
C ILE A 2 9.88 -2.31 -7.41
N GLN A 3 10.08 -1.00 -7.26
CA GLN A 3 10.39 -0.12 -8.39
C GLN A 3 11.71 -0.48 -9.07
N SER A 4 12.77 -0.74 -8.30
CA SER A 4 14.05 -1.15 -8.84
C SER A 4 13.96 -2.49 -9.58
N TRP A 5 13.13 -3.39 -9.10
CA TRP A 5 12.85 -4.65 -9.75
C TRP A 5 12.07 -4.45 -11.06
N TYR A 6 11.00 -3.66 -11.03
CA TYR A 6 10.22 -3.30 -12.22
C TYR A 6 11.07 -2.65 -13.30
N GLU A 7 11.91 -1.68 -12.95
CA GLU A 7 12.82 -1.00 -13.90
C GLU A 7 13.81 -1.97 -14.54
N LYS A 8 14.35 -2.91 -13.77
CA LYS A 8 15.23 -3.95 -14.31
C LYS A 8 14.52 -4.85 -15.29
N VAL A 9 13.34 -5.34 -14.94
CA VAL A 9 12.55 -6.22 -15.81
C VAL A 9 12.08 -5.48 -17.06
N LYS A 10 11.63 -4.22 -16.89
CA LYS A 10 11.25 -3.37 -18.02
C LYS A 10 12.43 -3.15 -18.97
N LYS A 11 13.61 -2.82 -18.44
CA LYS A 11 14.80 -2.65 -19.27
C LYS A 11 15.13 -3.89 -20.09
N VAL A 12 15.08 -5.06 -19.49
CA VAL A 12 15.37 -6.33 -20.20
C VAL A 12 14.31 -6.61 -21.25
N ALA A 13 13.04 -6.34 -20.99
CA ALA A 13 11.97 -6.46 -21.96
C ALA A 13 12.16 -5.49 -23.15
N ASP A 14 12.48 -4.24 -22.87
CA ASP A 14 12.75 -3.22 -23.87
C ASP A 14 13.97 -3.60 -24.73
N ASP A 15 15.06 -4.08 -24.12
CA ASP A 15 16.26 -4.57 -24.83
C ASP A 15 15.95 -5.78 -25.75
N ALA A 16 14.95 -6.58 -25.37
CA ALA A 16 14.47 -7.72 -26.17
C ALA A 16 13.40 -7.35 -27.21
N GLY A 17 13.00 -6.09 -27.28
CA GLY A 17 11.92 -5.63 -28.19
C GLY A 17 10.52 -6.10 -27.78
N ILE A 18 10.30 -6.36 -26.50
CA ILE A 18 9.05 -6.89 -25.97
C ILE A 18 8.24 -5.78 -25.32
N ASP A 19 6.96 -5.68 -25.67
CA ASP A 19 6.05 -4.76 -25.03
C ASP A 19 5.79 -5.15 -23.56
N ALA A 20 6.54 -4.54 -22.64
CA ALA A 20 6.43 -4.75 -21.20
C ALA A 20 5.14 -4.15 -20.60
N THR A 21 4.37 -3.36 -21.36
CA THR A 21 3.09 -2.81 -20.90
C THR A 21 1.97 -3.85 -20.94
N ASN A 22 2.17 -4.93 -21.72
CA ASN A 22 1.24 -6.04 -21.74
C ASN A 22 1.62 -7.06 -20.64
N PRO A 23 0.80 -7.24 -19.60
CA PRO A 23 1.13 -8.13 -18.49
C PRO A 23 1.43 -9.56 -18.91
N LYS A 24 0.75 -10.09 -19.95
CA LYS A 24 1.03 -11.44 -20.46
C LYS A 24 2.41 -11.56 -21.07
N ASN A 25 2.84 -10.57 -21.82
CA ASN A 25 4.16 -10.55 -22.40
C ASN A 25 5.23 -10.38 -21.31
N PHE A 26 4.99 -9.49 -20.37
CA PHE A 26 5.89 -9.24 -19.25
C PHE A 26 6.22 -10.52 -18.47
N TYR A 27 5.21 -11.26 -18.05
CA TYR A 27 5.41 -12.51 -17.31
C TYR A 27 6.09 -13.58 -18.15
N ARG A 28 5.62 -13.80 -19.35
CA ARG A 28 6.15 -14.83 -20.25
C ARG A 28 7.64 -14.60 -20.53
N GLU A 29 8.01 -13.39 -20.85
CA GLU A 29 9.38 -13.06 -21.24
C GLU A 29 10.30 -12.94 -20.01
N TYR A 30 9.80 -12.48 -18.89
CA TYR A 30 10.54 -12.50 -17.64
C TYR A 30 11.01 -13.92 -17.32
N TYR A 31 10.12 -14.89 -17.38
CA TYR A 31 10.49 -16.29 -17.12
C TYR A 31 11.38 -16.89 -18.21
N ALA A 32 11.17 -16.54 -19.44
CA ALA A 32 12.04 -16.96 -20.54
C ALA A 32 13.47 -16.43 -20.38
N MET A 33 13.61 -15.19 -19.95
CA MET A 33 14.91 -14.52 -19.80
C MET A 33 15.75 -15.02 -18.62
N ILE A 34 15.12 -15.32 -17.51
CA ILE A 34 15.87 -15.84 -16.35
C ILE A 34 16.20 -17.35 -16.52
N GLY A 35 15.89 -17.91 -17.67
CA GLY A 35 16.23 -19.30 -18.00
C GLY A 35 15.55 -20.32 -17.10
N VAL A 36 14.43 -19.91 -16.52
CA VAL A 36 13.81 -20.69 -15.49
C VAL A 36 12.91 -21.75 -16.06
N ASN A 37 13.53 -22.76 -16.46
CA ASN A 37 12.97 -24.10 -16.37
C ASN A 37 12.91 -24.58 -14.91
N MET A 38 12.86 -23.66 -13.95
CA MET A 38 13.23 -24.02 -12.60
C MET A 38 12.22 -24.90 -11.92
N GLN A 39 11.04 -24.99 -12.40
CA GLN A 39 10.05 -25.68 -11.59
C GLN A 39 9.10 -26.53 -12.44
N GLY A 40 9.63 -27.48 -13.14
CA GLY A 40 8.78 -28.43 -13.80
C GLY A 40 8.72 -28.31 -15.30
N GLY A 41 9.82 -27.90 -15.88
CA GLY A 41 10.01 -28.06 -17.32
C GLY A 41 9.25 -27.06 -18.12
N GLY A 42 9.43 -25.87 -17.77
CA GLY A 42 8.90 -24.75 -18.49
C GLY A 42 9.17 -24.82 -19.96
N THR A 43 8.25 -25.32 -20.63
CA THR A 43 7.93 -24.72 -21.88
C THR A 43 7.50 -23.30 -21.58
N ALA A 44 7.81 -22.45 -22.51
CA ALA A 44 7.41 -21.07 -22.48
C ALA A 44 6.10 -20.88 -21.72
N GLY A 45 6.25 -20.22 -20.61
CA GLY A 45 5.10 -19.88 -19.85
C GLY A 45 5.00 -20.55 -18.52
N GLY A 46 5.92 -21.39 -18.05
CA GLY A 46 5.94 -21.84 -16.65
C GLY A 46 4.67 -21.71 -15.82
N ILE A 47 3.62 -21.52 -16.51
CA ILE A 47 2.35 -20.93 -16.07
C ILE A 47 1.65 -21.81 -15.06
N GLY A 48 1.92 -23.10 -15.11
CA GLY A 48 1.30 -24.03 -14.19
C GLY A 48 1.75 -23.83 -12.74
N LEU A 49 2.97 -23.39 -12.55
CA LEU A 49 3.51 -23.17 -11.21
C LEU A 49 3.25 -21.75 -10.71
N ASP A 50 3.11 -20.79 -11.60
CA ASP A 50 2.77 -19.41 -11.24
C ASP A 50 1.38 -19.31 -10.61
N GLU A 51 0.47 -20.18 -10.99
CA GLU A 51 -0.85 -20.29 -10.35
C GLU A 51 -0.77 -20.89 -8.96
N GLU A 52 0.28 -21.64 -8.67
CA GLU A 52 0.49 -22.30 -7.39
C GLU A 52 1.38 -21.50 -6.44
N PHE A 53 2.15 -20.53 -6.98
CA PHE A 53 3.05 -19.69 -6.17
C PHE A 53 2.36 -18.45 -5.64
N LEU A 54 2.33 -18.36 -4.32
CA LEU A 54 1.81 -17.19 -3.59
C LEU A 54 2.69 -15.94 -3.71
N GLU A 55 3.85 -16.04 -4.34
CA GLU A 55 4.75 -14.90 -4.51
C GLU A 55 4.12 -13.76 -5.32
N SER A 56 3.31 -14.10 -6.31
CA SER A 56 2.54 -13.10 -7.05
C SER A 56 1.53 -12.37 -6.16
N ALA A 57 0.99 -13.04 -5.16
CA ALA A 57 0.12 -12.44 -4.15
C ALA A 57 0.89 -11.53 -3.18
N LEU A 58 2.18 -11.78 -2.94
CA LEU A 58 3.02 -10.91 -2.12
C LEU A 58 3.17 -9.52 -2.74
N LEU A 59 3.19 -9.42 -4.06
CA LEU A 59 3.21 -8.12 -4.74
C LEU A 59 1.92 -7.33 -4.47
N LEU A 60 0.77 -8.00 -4.49
CA LEU A 60 -0.51 -7.37 -4.13
C LEU A 60 -0.55 -7.00 -2.65
N ALA A 61 0.03 -7.81 -1.78
CA ALA A 61 0.14 -7.53 -0.36
C ALA A 61 1.08 -6.34 -0.06
N ALA A 62 2.08 -6.08 -0.92
CA ALA A 62 2.97 -4.93 -0.76
C ALA A 62 2.23 -3.58 -0.83
N VAL A 63 1.10 -3.51 -1.52
CA VAL A 63 0.31 -2.27 -1.58
C VAL A 63 -0.30 -1.93 -0.22
N PRO A 64 -1.18 -2.75 0.38
CA PRO A 64 -1.77 -2.41 1.67
C PRO A 64 -0.74 -2.39 2.82
N TYR A 65 0.16 -3.36 2.89
CA TYR A 65 1.09 -3.45 4.01
C TYR A 65 2.35 -2.59 3.83
N GLY A 66 2.88 -2.49 2.62
CA GLY A 66 4.10 -1.74 2.33
C GLY A 66 3.84 -0.25 2.11
N PHE A 67 2.97 0.12 1.16
CA PHE A 67 2.77 1.51 0.80
C PHE A 67 1.75 2.24 1.67
N PHE A 68 0.66 1.58 2.05
CA PHE A 68 -0.33 2.16 2.96
C PHE A 68 0.04 1.95 4.42
N GLY A 69 0.89 0.97 4.73
CA GLY A 69 1.29 0.65 6.08
C GLY A 69 0.10 0.23 6.95
N ILE A 70 -0.82 -0.57 6.36
CA ILE A 70 -2.03 -1.02 7.06
C ILE A 70 -1.69 -2.20 7.96
N GLU A 71 -1.98 -2.04 9.24
CA GLU A 71 -1.92 -3.11 10.24
C GLU A 71 -3.21 -3.12 11.06
N SER A 72 -3.52 -4.22 11.70
CA SER A 72 -4.68 -4.31 12.59
C SER A 72 -4.35 -5.13 13.83
N ASN A 73 -4.94 -4.74 14.95
CA ASN A 73 -4.75 -5.44 16.21
C ASN A 73 -6.04 -6.10 16.75
N ALA A 74 -5.90 -6.83 17.84
CA ALA A 74 -7.03 -7.52 18.49
C ALA A 74 -8.02 -6.56 19.16
N GLU A 75 -7.56 -5.36 19.55
CA GLU A 75 -8.36 -4.36 20.25
C GLU A 75 -9.31 -3.57 19.32
N GLY A 76 -9.23 -3.76 18.01
CA GLY A 76 -10.08 -3.07 17.04
C GLY A 76 -9.50 -1.77 16.53
N ILE A 77 -8.18 -1.62 16.56
CA ILE A 77 -7.45 -0.51 15.98
C ILE A 77 -6.92 -0.90 14.60
N LEU A 78 -7.23 -0.09 13.60
CA LEU A 78 -6.58 -0.12 12.29
C LEU A 78 -5.46 0.91 12.28
N SER A 79 -4.22 0.47 12.20
CA SER A 79 -3.06 1.36 12.05
C SER A 79 -2.77 1.63 10.58
N VAL A 80 -2.43 2.87 10.25
CA VAL A 80 -2.07 3.33 8.91
C VAL A 80 -0.83 4.21 9.02
N ALA A 81 0.26 3.78 8.38
CA ALA A 81 1.55 4.48 8.37
C ALA A 81 2.08 4.52 6.93
N PRO A 82 1.62 5.43 6.08
CA PRO A 82 1.94 5.41 4.66
C PRO A 82 3.41 5.69 4.38
N SER A 83 3.94 4.96 3.39
CA SER A 83 5.29 5.15 2.85
C SER A 83 5.21 5.03 1.32
N LEU A 84 4.78 6.10 0.67
CA LEU A 84 4.62 6.12 -0.77
C LEU A 84 5.95 6.29 -1.49
N PRO A 85 6.10 5.70 -2.70
CA PRO A 85 7.19 6.06 -3.60
C PRO A 85 7.14 7.56 -3.95
N SER A 86 8.29 8.19 -4.11
CA SER A 86 8.43 9.63 -4.39
C SER A 86 7.74 10.10 -5.68
N GLN A 87 7.35 9.18 -6.55
CA GLN A 87 6.64 9.45 -7.80
C GLN A 87 5.12 9.55 -7.62
N LEU A 88 4.60 9.23 -6.42
CA LEU A 88 3.18 9.26 -6.11
C LEU A 88 2.91 10.31 -5.04
N ASP A 89 2.17 11.34 -5.41
CA ASP A 89 1.72 12.36 -4.45
C ASP A 89 0.68 11.81 -3.48
N TRP A 90 -0.17 10.90 -3.97
CA TRP A 90 -1.19 10.22 -3.19
C TRP A 90 -1.67 8.95 -3.87
N TRP A 91 -2.31 8.07 -3.09
CA TRP A 91 -2.93 6.85 -3.59
C TRP A 91 -4.22 6.55 -2.84
N LYS A 92 -5.18 5.87 -3.51
CA LYS A 92 -6.46 5.48 -2.92
C LYS A 92 -6.71 3.99 -3.10
N MET A 93 -7.19 3.36 -2.04
CA MET A 93 -7.81 2.03 -2.07
C MET A 93 -9.27 2.16 -1.72
N GLU A 94 -10.12 1.50 -2.49
CA GLU A 94 -11.58 1.54 -2.32
C GLU A 94 -12.13 0.19 -1.85
N ASN A 95 -13.27 0.27 -1.16
CA ASN A 95 -14.02 -0.90 -0.70
C ASN A 95 -13.20 -1.87 0.16
N LEU A 96 -12.31 -1.33 0.97
CA LEU A 96 -11.60 -2.11 1.97
C LEU A 96 -12.55 -2.59 3.06
N ARG A 97 -12.18 -3.66 3.77
CA ARG A 97 -13.00 -4.20 4.84
C ARG A 97 -12.18 -4.42 6.10
N PHE A 98 -12.67 -3.85 7.21
CA PHE A 98 -12.11 -4.05 8.54
C PHE A 98 -13.23 -4.37 9.54
N ARG A 99 -13.18 -5.53 10.18
CA ARG A 99 -14.17 -6.00 11.18
C ARG A 99 -15.63 -5.80 10.78
N GLY A 100 -15.95 -6.06 9.51
CA GLY A 100 -17.31 -5.92 8.97
C GLY A 100 -17.70 -4.51 8.56
N VAL A 101 -16.81 -3.53 8.68
CA VAL A 101 -16.99 -2.17 8.18
C VAL A 101 -16.31 -2.07 6.82
N ASN A 102 -17.02 -1.55 5.81
CA ASN A 102 -16.43 -1.21 4.53
C ASN A 102 -16.02 0.27 4.53
N TYR A 103 -14.93 0.58 3.88
CA TYR A 103 -14.39 1.94 3.83
C TYR A 103 -13.47 2.15 2.63
N ASP A 104 -13.22 3.41 2.29
CA ASP A 104 -12.19 3.83 1.35
C ASP A 104 -11.06 4.51 2.13
N LEU A 105 -9.83 4.32 1.69
CA LEU A 105 -8.63 4.89 2.31
C LEU A 105 -7.80 5.59 1.25
N SER A 106 -7.56 6.89 1.44
CA SER A 106 -6.61 7.68 0.66
C SER A 106 -5.43 8.06 1.52
N VAL A 107 -4.23 7.95 0.99
CA VAL A 107 -2.99 8.28 1.69
C VAL A 107 -2.10 9.15 0.80
N GLY A 108 -1.38 10.05 1.40
CA GLY A 108 -0.33 10.86 0.80
C GLY A 108 0.84 10.98 1.76
N GLU A 109 1.87 11.70 1.37
CA GLU A 109 3.05 11.90 2.22
C GLU A 109 2.69 12.55 3.57
N ASN A 110 1.72 13.46 3.55
CA ASN A 110 1.35 14.28 4.70
C ASN A 110 -0.11 14.11 5.14
N PHE A 111 -0.84 13.14 4.62
CA PHE A 111 -2.22 12.92 5.03
C PHE A 111 -2.67 11.45 4.94
N VAL A 112 -3.66 11.12 5.75
CA VAL A 112 -4.48 9.91 5.64
C VAL A 112 -5.94 10.35 5.71
N GLN A 113 -6.76 9.89 4.78
CA GLN A 113 -8.20 10.15 4.75
C GLN A 113 -9.00 8.85 4.70
N LEU A 114 -9.86 8.66 5.67
CA LEU A 114 -10.86 7.60 5.74
C LEU A 114 -12.20 8.14 5.24
N SER A 115 -12.80 7.47 4.26
CA SER A 115 -14.07 7.91 3.65
C SER A 115 -14.99 6.73 3.35
N TYR A 116 -16.25 7.03 3.03
CA TYR A 116 -17.29 6.02 2.71
C TYR A 116 -17.42 4.89 3.74
N VAL A 117 -17.28 5.23 5.02
CA VAL A 117 -17.38 4.27 6.11
C VAL A 117 -18.81 3.76 6.24
N ARG A 118 -19.01 2.45 6.06
CA ARG A 118 -20.32 1.79 6.09
C ARG A 118 -20.26 0.56 6.98
N GLY A 119 -21.07 0.54 8.01
CA GLY A 119 -21.17 -0.56 8.97
C GLY A 119 -21.16 -0.06 10.41
N LYS A 120 -21.11 -1.01 11.35
CA LYS A 120 -21.08 -0.67 12.77
C LYS A 120 -19.65 -0.42 13.22
N THR A 121 -19.35 0.83 13.57
CA THR A 121 -17.99 1.28 13.93
C THR A 121 -17.75 1.38 15.45
N THR A 122 -18.74 1.01 16.27
CA THR A 122 -18.65 1.13 17.73
C THR A 122 -17.45 0.36 18.27
N GLY A 123 -16.60 1.04 19.02
CA GLY A 123 -15.37 0.46 19.60
C GLY A 123 -14.22 0.30 18.63
N LEU A 124 -14.39 0.69 17.36
CA LEU A 124 -13.28 0.69 16.39
C LEU A 124 -12.59 2.05 16.35
N GLN A 125 -11.29 2.03 16.13
CA GLN A 125 -10.45 3.21 15.99
C GLN A 125 -9.54 3.10 14.78
N ILE A 126 -9.10 4.24 14.26
CA ILE A 126 -7.99 4.33 13.32
C ILE A 126 -6.84 5.08 13.99
N GLN A 127 -5.65 4.53 13.89
CA GLN A 127 -4.40 5.13 14.32
C GLN A 127 -3.58 5.51 13.08
N VAL A 128 -3.28 6.78 12.96
CA VAL A 128 -2.56 7.35 11.81
C VAL A 128 -1.19 7.80 12.27
N THR A 129 -0.13 7.34 11.58
CA THR A 129 1.24 7.79 11.81
C THR A 129 1.74 8.49 10.55
N LEU A 130 2.20 9.74 10.71
CA LEU A 130 2.72 10.58 9.63
C LEU A 130 4.07 11.19 10.03
N SER A 131 4.94 11.43 9.05
CA SER A 131 6.16 12.21 9.28
C SER A 131 5.82 13.67 9.55
N LYS A 132 6.52 14.29 10.49
CA LYS A 132 6.32 15.68 10.89
C LYS A 132 7.64 16.40 11.12
N SER A 133 7.82 17.54 10.47
CA SER A 133 8.90 18.48 10.77
C SER A 133 8.53 19.42 11.91
N SER A 134 9.51 20.02 12.56
CA SER A 134 9.32 20.87 13.76
C SER A 134 8.35 22.05 13.54
N ASN A 135 8.27 22.57 12.32
CA ASN A 135 7.43 23.73 11.99
C ASN A 135 6.01 23.37 11.55
N GLN A 136 5.72 22.09 11.42
CA GLN A 136 4.43 21.61 10.96
C GLN A 136 3.47 21.37 12.14
N LYS A 137 2.18 21.47 11.86
CA LYS A 137 1.09 21.25 12.79
C LYS A 137 0.22 20.08 12.33
N VAL A 138 -0.47 19.48 13.27
CA VAL A 138 -1.38 18.34 13.02
C VAL A 138 -2.81 18.82 12.99
N TYR A 139 -3.58 18.34 12.01
CA TYR A 139 -4.99 18.67 11.81
C TYR A 139 -5.83 17.40 11.71
N ILE A 140 -7.02 17.44 12.31
CA ILE A 140 -8.06 16.44 12.13
C ILE A 140 -9.28 17.17 11.55
N ASP A 141 -9.71 16.76 10.36
CA ASP A 141 -10.82 17.37 9.61
C ASP A 141 -10.66 18.90 9.45
N GLY A 142 -9.42 19.36 9.26
CA GLY A 142 -9.05 20.76 9.08
C GLY A 142 -8.93 21.56 10.39
N ILE A 143 -9.17 20.94 11.54
CA ILE A 143 -9.01 21.58 12.87
C ILE A 143 -7.66 21.21 13.46
N GLU A 144 -6.87 22.22 13.85
CA GLU A 144 -5.58 22.00 14.52
C GLU A 144 -5.80 21.24 15.83
N THR A 145 -4.96 20.25 16.12
CA THR A 145 -5.01 19.46 17.34
C THR A 145 -3.63 19.35 17.99
N SER A 146 -3.61 19.22 19.31
CA SER A 146 -2.45 18.79 20.08
C SER A 146 -2.61 17.38 20.67
N ASP A 147 -3.70 16.70 20.35
CA ASP A 147 -3.97 15.33 20.83
C ASP A 147 -3.28 14.30 19.92
N TYR A 148 -1.98 14.19 20.07
CA TYR A 148 -1.13 13.24 19.39
C TYR A 148 0.11 12.90 20.23
N THR A 149 0.75 11.80 19.89
CA THR A 149 2.10 11.48 20.38
C THR A 149 3.12 11.79 19.31
N GLU A 150 4.28 12.33 19.69
CA GLU A 150 5.38 12.62 18.78
C GLU A 150 6.63 11.84 19.21
N LYS A 151 7.23 11.12 18.28
CA LYS A 151 8.46 10.37 18.50
C LYS A 151 9.24 10.24 17.19
N ASP A 152 10.54 10.50 17.26
CA ASP A 152 11.48 10.30 16.14
C ASP A 152 11.07 10.99 14.83
N GLY A 153 10.47 12.20 14.92
CA GLY A 153 9.99 12.95 13.75
C GLY A 153 8.69 12.39 13.14
N GLN A 154 8.00 11.55 13.87
CA GLN A 154 6.68 11.06 13.49
C GLN A 154 5.63 11.45 14.52
N VAL A 155 4.43 11.71 14.05
CA VAL A 155 3.25 11.93 14.89
C VAL A 155 2.27 10.78 14.73
N THR A 156 1.70 10.35 15.83
CA THR A 156 0.66 9.32 15.87
C THR A 156 -0.61 9.88 16.49
N VAL A 157 -1.69 9.82 15.72
CA VAL A 157 -3.04 10.27 16.09
C VAL A 157 -3.96 9.09 16.13
N THR A 158 -4.78 8.95 17.17
CA THR A 158 -5.81 7.91 17.26
C THR A 158 -7.19 8.55 17.34
N VAL A 159 -8.05 8.19 16.38
CA VAL A 159 -9.42 8.73 16.32
C VAL A 159 -10.45 7.62 16.15
N PRO A 160 -11.74 7.87 16.48
CA PRO A 160 -12.80 6.92 16.18
C PRO A 160 -12.85 6.53 14.70
N PHE A 161 -13.18 5.28 14.41
CA PHE A 161 -13.28 4.75 13.05
C PHE A 161 -14.53 5.30 12.35
N LYS A 162 -14.41 6.49 11.83
CA LYS A 162 -15.45 7.21 11.05
C LYS A 162 -14.78 8.00 9.93
N GLY A 163 -15.55 8.55 9.01
CA GLY A 163 -15.00 9.45 7.99
C GLY A 163 -14.21 10.57 8.65
N CYS A 164 -12.91 10.66 8.35
CA CYS A 164 -12.01 11.69 8.87
C CYS A 164 -10.80 11.87 7.97
N LYS A 165 -10.15 13.02 8.07
CA LYS A 165 -8.85 13.30 7.47
C LYS A 165 -7.87 13.74 8.55
N VAL A 166 -6.76 13.03 8.69
CA VAL A 166 -5.61 13.42 9.51
C VAL A 166 -4.53 13.95 8.56
N GLU A 167 -3.98 15.11 8.84
CA GLU A 167 -2.96 15.72 8.00
C GLU A 167 -1.94 16.53 8.79
N VAL A 168 -0.74 16.65 8.23
CA VAL A 168 0.36 17.47 8.74
C VAL A 168 0.63 18.59 7.73
N ARG A 169 0.64 19.82 8.18
CA ARG A 169 0.87 21.03 7.35
C ARG A 169 1.96 21.91 7.91
#